data_9676e39a98b80ec5f96cc0179bb683c5
#
_entry.id   9676e39a98b80ec5f96cc0179bb683c5
#
_cell.length_a   1.000
_cell.length_b   1.000
_cell.length_c   1.000
_cell.angle_alpha   90.00
_cell.angle_beta   90.00
_cell.angle_gamma   90.00
#
_symmetry.space_group_name_H-M   'P 1'
#
loop_
_entity.id
_entity.type
_entity.pdbx_description
1 polymer ?
#
loop_
_entity_poly.entity_id
_entity_poly.type
_entity_poly.pdbx_seq_one_letter_code
_entity_poly.pdbx_strand_id
1 'polypeptide(L)'
;MLRLASAKEKPANVSLIQSCAQRLPFKNNSFDAAFATLVFCSLAQPAGAFAELRRVVKPGGTVVLLEHVRPGGLLGPVFDLLNLITVPLFDDHFNRRTAHEAQAHGLEVVKVERSLWGIINVIACRV
;
A
#
# COMPACT_ATOMS: atom_id res chain seq x y z
N MET A 1 -16.96 6.08 -3.16
CA MET A 1 -15.86 6.01 -4.11
C MET A 1 -16.16 5.16 -5.35
N LEU A 2 -16.50 3.88 -5.24
CA LEU A 2 -16.78 3.01 -6.41
C LEU A 2 -17.87 3.53 -7.36
N ARG A 3 -18.95 4.09 -6.86
CA ARG A 3 -19.99 4.69 -7.72
C ARG A 3 -19.45 5.83 -8.59
N LEU A 4 -18.56 6.66 -8.05
CA LEU A 4 -17.93 7.75 -8.81
C LEU A 4 -16.91 7.21 -9.82
N ALA A 5 -16.17 6.17 -9.47
CA ALA A 5 -15.24 5.51 -10.38
C ALA A 5 -15.97 4.81 -11.53
N SER A 6 -17.14 4.18 -11.26
CA SER A 6 -17.96 3.52 -12.28
C SER A 6 -18.59 4.50 -13.27
N ALA A 7 -18.81 5.75 -12.87
CA ALA A 7 -19.37 6.78 -13.73
C ALA A 7 -18.34 7.42 -14.67
N LYS A 8 -17.05 7.16 -14.48
CA LYS A 8 -15.99 7.65 -15.36
C LYS A 8 -15.76 6.68 -16.52
N GLU A 9 -15.48 7.26 -17.69
CA GLU A 9 -14.99 6.46 -18.82
C GLU A 9 -13.71 5.73 -18.42
N LYS A 10 -13.65 4.44 -18.75
CA LYS A 10 -12.52 3.59 -18.47
C LYS A 10 -12.17 2.76 -19.70
N PRO A 11 -10.90 2.41 -19.90
CA PRO A 11 -10.49 1.49 -20.96
C PRO A 11 -11.25 0.17 -20.86
N ALA A 12 -11.51 -0.47 -22.02
CA ALA A 12 -12.28 -1.71 -22.08
C ALA A 12 -11.63 -2.89 -21.30
N ASN A 13 -10.32 -2.82 -21.10
CA ASN A 13 -9.54 -3.82 -20.35
C ASN A 13 -9.46 -3.55 -18.84
N VAL A 14 -10.19 -2.52 -18.32
CA VAL A 14 -10.22 -2.19 -16.88
C VAL A 14 -11.52 -2.64 -16.25
N SER A 15 -11.44 -3.44 -15.22
CA SER A 15 -12.56 -3.89 -14.40
C SER A 15 -12.49 -3.30 -12.99
N LEU A 16 -13.62 -2.84 -12.46
CA LEU A 16 -13.73 -2.36 -11.08
C LEU A 16 -14.38 -3.43 -10.23
N ILE A 17 -13.71 -3.80 -9.13
CA ILE A 17 -14.19 -4.82 -8.19
C ILE A 17 -14.19 -4.23 -6.79
N GLN A 18 -15.30 -4.39 -6.08
CA GLN A 18 -15.40 -4.04 -4.68
C GLN A 18 -14.97 -5.24 -3.81
N SER A 19 -13.94 -5.05 -3.01
CA SER A 19 -13.45 -6.11 -2.12
C SER A 19 -12.76 -5.53 -0.88
N CYS A 20 -12.48 -6.39 0.09
CA CYS A 20 -11.62 -6.08 1.21
C CYS A 20 -10.16 -6.37 0.82
N ALA A 21 -9.22 -5.46 1.10
CA ALA A 21 -7.80 -5.66 0.80
C ALA A 21 -7.19 -6.88 1.51
N GLN A 22 -7.78 -7.28 2.64
CA GLN A 22 -7.38 -8.47 3.41
C GLN A 22 -8.04 -9.77 2.92
N ARG A 23 -8.91 -9.69 1.90
CA ARG A 23 -9.61 -10.83 1.31
C ARG A 23 -10.01 -10.52 -0.13
N LEU A 24 -9.06 -10.69 -1.03
CA LEU A 24 -9.26 -10.39 -2.44
C LEU A 24 -9.98 -11.57 -3.16
N PRO A 25 -10.96 -11.30 -4.03
CA PRO A 25 -11.76 -12.33 -4.70
C PRO A 25 -11.03 -12.91 -5.93
N PHE A 26 -9.74 -13.16 -5.80
CA PHE A 26 -8.90 -13.70 -6.87
C PHE A 26 -8.26 -15.03 -6.47
N LYS A 27 -7.97 -15.86 -7.45
CA LYS A 27 -7.20 -17.09 -7.27
C LYS A 27 -5.73 -16.78 -6.94
N ASN A 28 -5.03 -17.75 -6.36
CA ASN A 28 -3.60 -17.66 -6.16
C ASN A 28 -2.88 -17.47 -7.50
N ASN A 29 -1.80 -16.71 -7.51
CA ASN A 29 -0.91 -16.53 -8.67
C ASN A 29 -1.65 -16.05 -9.93
N SER A 30 -2.63 -15.16 -9.78
CA SER A 30 -3.47 -14.67 -10.88
C SER A 30 -2.87 -13.48 -11.61
N PHE A 31 -1.94 -12.76 -10.99
CA PHE A 31 -1.40 -11.51 -11.52
C PHE A 31 0.12 -11.56 -11.64
N ASP A 32 0.65 -10.93 -12.68
CA ASP A 32 2.10 -10.75 -12.86
C ASP A 32 2.62 -9.58 -12.01
N ALA A 33 1.75 -8.61 -11.72
CA ALA A 33 2.07 -7.46 -10.88
C ALA A 33 0.84 -6.93 -10.12
N ALA A 34 1.09 -6.25 -9.01
CA ALA A 34 0.10 -5.48 -8.26
C ALA A 34 0.61 -4.07 -7.94
N PHE A 35 -0.31 -3.12 -7.87
CA PHE A 35 -0.02 -1.74 -7.55
C PHE A 35 -0.98 -1.23 -6.47
N ALA A 36 -0.46 -0.61 -5.42
CA ALA A 36 -1.26 0.01 -4.37
C ALA A 36 -0.84 1.45 -4.15
N THR A 37 -1.81 2.37 -4.09
CA THR A 37 -1.58 3.80 -3.90
C THR A 37 -2.34 4.28 -2.68
N LEU A 38 -1.61 4.72 -1.66
CA LEU A 38 -2.15 5.30 -0.42
C LEU A 38 -3.21 4.39 0.23
N VAL A 39 -2.96 3.08 0.24
CA VAL A 39 -3.84 2.06 0.81
C VAL A 39 -3.36 1.63 2.19
N PHE A 40 -2.06 1.35 2.31
CA PHE A 40 -1.53 0.76 3.53
C PHE A 40 -1.50 1.73 4.71
N CYS A 41 -1.40 3.05 4.48
CA CYS A 41 -1.53 4.06 5.52
C CYS A 41 -2.91 4.03 6.20
N SER A 42 -3.98 3.68 5.47
CA SER A 42 -5.36 3.66 5.96
C SER A 42 -5.84 2.28 6.43
N LEU A 43 -4.97 1.25 6.46
CA LEU A 43 -5.34 -0.08 6.93
C LEU A 43 -5.02 -0.23 8.42
N ALA A 44 -6.00 -0.55 9.26
CA ALA A 44 -5.76 -0.84 10.67
C ALA A 44 -4.81 -2.03 10.87
N GLN A 45 -4.93 -3.07 10.05
CA GLN A 45 -4.11 -4.28 10.10
C GLN A 45 -3.56 -4.63 8.70
N PRO A 46 -2.41 -4.10 8.30
CA PRO A 46 -1.87 -4.28 6.95
C PRO A 46 -1.35 -5.70 6.66
N ALA A 47 -1.05 -6.49 7.69
CA ALA A 47 -0.53 -7.86 7.55
C ALA A 47 -1.37 -8.73 6.60
N GLY A 48 -2.69 -8.70 6.74
CA GLY A 48 -3.61 -9.46 5.88
C GLY A 48 -3.56 -9.00 4.42
N ALA A 49 -3.39 -7.70 4.17
CA ALA A 49 -3.27 -7.17 2.82
C ALA A 49 -1.94 -7.58 2.15
N PHE A 50 -0.83 -7.60 2.90
CA PHE A 50 0.44 -8.13 2.40
C PHE A 50 0.35 -9.63 2.08
N ALA A 51 -0.30 -10.42 2.94
CA ALA A 51 -0.53 -11.84 2.68
C ALA A 51 -1.35 -12.05 1.40
N GLU A 52 -2.40 -11.25 1.18
CA GLU A 52 -3.20 -11.32 -0.03
C GLU A 52 -2.42 -10.90 -1.28
N LEU A 53 -1.61 -9.84 -1.24
CA LEU A 53 -0.73 -9.48 -2.36
C LEU A 53 0.20 -10.64 -2.73
N ARG A 54 0.84 -11.28 -1.74
CA ARG A 54 1.68 -12.46 -1.98
C ARG A 54 0.91 -13.65 -2.54
N ARG A 55 -0.33 -13.83 -2.12
CA ARG A 55 -1.16 -14.92 -2.59
C ARG A 55 -1.60 -14.74 -4.04
N VAL A 56 -2.01 -13.52 -4.42
CA VAL A 56 -2.59 -13.27 -5.75
C VAL A 56 -1.56 -12.96 -6.82
N VAL A 57 -0.40 -12.42 -6.46
CA VAL A 57 0.70 -12.18 -7.38
C VAL A 57 1.54 -13.46 -7.54
N LYS A 58 1.97 -13.74 -8.75
CA LYS A 58 2.81 -14.90 -9.06
C LYS A 58 4.17 -14.83 -8.35
N PRO A 59 4.79 -15.97 -8.00
CA PRO A 59 6.19 -15.98 -7.56
C PRO A 59 7.10 -15.27 -8.56
N GLY A 60 7.97 -14.39 -8.07
CA GLY A 60 8.81 -13.52 -8.88
C GLY A 60 8.10 -12.31 -9.50
N GLY A 61 6.79 -12.17 -9.29
CA GLY A 61 6.00 -11.02 -9.73
C GLY A 61 6.31 -9.76 -8.92
N THR A 62 5.89 -8.62 -9.43
CA THR A 62 6.22 -7.30 -8.87
C THR A 62 5.06 -6.71 -8.09
N VAL A 63 5.34 -6.15 -6.91
CA VAL A 63 4.40 -5.35 -6.14
C VAL A 63 4.97 -3.94 -5.99
N VAL A 64 4.22 -2.92 -6.40
CA VAL A 64 4.62 -1.52 -6.24
C VAL A 64 3.66 -0.82 -5.28
N LEU A 65 4.21 -0.21 -4.25
CA LEU A 65 3.47 0.53 -3.24
C LEU A 65 3.87 2.01 -3.33
N LEU A 66 2.90 2.90 -3.52
CA LEU A 66 3.06 4.33 -3.40
C LEU A 66 2.38 4.77 -2.10
N GLU A 67 3.17 5.15 -1.11
CA GLU A 67 2.66 5.35 0.25
C GLU A 67 3.21 6.60 0.92
N HIS A 68 2.40 7.19 1.82
CA HIS A 68 2.91 8.10 2.83
C HIS A 68 3.63 7.29 3.90
N VAL A 69 4.85 7.69 4.21
CA VAL A 69 5.64 7.02 5.25
C VAL A 69 6.24 8.03 6.22
N ARG A 70 6.62 7.54 7.39
CA ARG A 70 7.32 8.34 8.38
C ARG A 70 8.64 8.86 7.82
N PRO A 71 8.84 10.19 7.73
CA PRO A 71 10.13 10.75 7.31
C PRO A 71 11.21 10.45 8.34
N GLY A 72 12.46 10.41 7.88
CA GLY A 72 13.62 10.27 8.74
C GLY A 72 14.01 11.58 9.46
N GLY A 73 15.01 11.49 10.34
CA GLY A 73 15.62 12.64 11.00
C GLY A 73 14.68 13.43 11.89
N LEU A 74 14.83 14.76 11.92
CA LEU A 74 14.10 15.69 12.80
C LEU A 74 12.60 15.79 12.50
N LEU A 75 12.17 15.46 11.29
CA LEU A 75 10.75 15.47 10.91
C LEU A 75 9.98 14.29 11.50
N GLY A 76 10.64 13.17 11.77
CA GLY A 76 10.00 11.98 12.31
C GLY A 76 9.14 12.24 13.55
N PRO A 77 9.67 12.85 14.63
CA PRO A 77 8.91 13.16 15.82
C PRO A 77 7.72 14.10 15.59
N VAL A 78 7.83 15.04 14.63
CA VAL A 78 6.71 15.93 14.25
C VAL A 78 5.57 15.12 13.64
N PHE A 79 5.89 14.15 12.77
CA PHE A 79 4.89 13.26 12.17
C PHE A 79 4.30 12.28 13.18
N ASP A 80 5.08 11.84 14.18
CA ASP A 80 4.55 11.03 15.30
C ASP A 80 3.52 11.82 16.11
N LEU A 81 3.78 13.12 16.37
CA LEU A 81 2.84 14.00 17.06
C LEU A 81 1.57 14.28 16.22
N LEU A 82 1.73 14.56 14.92
CA LEU A 82 0.60 14.73 14.00
C LEU A 82 -0.29 13.48 13.96
N ASN A 83 0.30 12.30 14.06
CA ASN A 83 -0.41 11.03 14.03
C ASN A 83 -1.40 10.87 15.20
N LEU A 84 -1.16 11.54 16.36
CA LEU A 84 -2.10 11.56 17.47
C LEU A 84 -3.43 12.25 17.11
N ILE A 85 -3.42 13.10 16.09
CA ILE A 85 -4.60 13.83 15.61
C ILE A 85 -5.19 13.14 14.39
N THR A 86 -4.34 12.72 13.45
CA THR A 86 -4.78 12.17 12.15
C THR A 86 -5.40 10.79 12.27
N VAL A 87 -4.88 9.91 13.12
CA VAL A 87 -5.43 8.58 13.31
C VAL A 87 -6.86 8.61 13.86
N PRO A 88 -7.19 9.31 14.96
CA PRO A 88 -8.57 9.32 15.46
C PRO A 88 -9.57 10.05 14.54
N LEU A 89 -9.11 10.97 13.67
CA LEU A 89 -9.98 11.75 12.81
C LEU A 89 -10.16 11.13 11.41
N PHE A 90 -9.13 10.49 10.87
CA PHE A 90 -9.09 10.07 9.46
C PHE A 90 -8.69 8.60 9.27
N ASP A 91 -8.35 7.89 10.35
CA ASP A 91 -7.78 6.52 10.32
C ASP A 91 -6.55 6.41 9.40
N ASP A 92 -5.76 7.51 9.36
CA ASP A 92 -4.59 7.63 8.49
C ASP A 92 -3.29 7.70 9.31
N HIS A 93 -2.40 6.75 9.04
CA HIS A 93 -1.16 6.53 9.78
C HIS A 93 0.04 7.07 9.00
N PHE A 94 0.38 8.34 9.17
CA PHE A 94 1.54 8.99 8.51
C PHE A 94 2.90 8.51 9.02
N ASN A 95 2.95 7.75 10.11
CA ASN A 95 4.19 7.28 10.72
C ASN A 95 4.57 5.83 10.36
N ARG A 96 3.92 5.23 9.36
CA ARG A 96 4.21 3.84 8.98
C ARG A 96 5.58 3.68 8.33
N ARG A 97 6.18 2.52 8.56
CA ARG A 97 7.41 2.04 7.92
C ARG A 97 7.07 0.96 6.91
N THR A 98 6.29 1.31 5.90
CA THR A 98 5.68 0.34 4.97
C THR A 98 6.69 -0.59 4.29
N ALA A 99 7.89 -0.11 3.96
CA ALA A 99 8.94 -0.96 3.41
C ALA A 99 9.39 -2.06 4.39
N HIS A 100 9.56 -1.71 5.67
CA HIS A 100 9.92 -2.67 6.71
C HIS A 100 8.78 -3.67 6.97
N GLU A 101 7.54 -3.20 6.98
CA GLU A 101 6.36 -4.07 7.14
C GLU A 101 6.23 -5.03 5.95
N ALA A 102 6.44 -4.56 4.71
CA ALA A 102 6.44 -5.41 3.52
C ALA A 102 7.45 -6.55 3.63
N GLN A 103 8.69 -6.24 4.09
CA GLN A 103 9.73 -7.25 4.34
C GLN A 103 9.33 -8.22 5.45
N ALA A 104 8.81 -7.72 6.57
CA ALA A 104 8.38 -8.56 7.70
C ALA A 104 7.27 -9.54 7.29
N HIS A 105 6.47 -9.18 6.29
CA HIS A 105 5.41 -10.03 5.73
C HIS A 105 5.83 -10.78 4.46
N GLY A 106 7.14 -10.88 4.19
CA GLY A 106 7.73 -11.78 3.20
C GLY A 106 7.73 -11.27 1.77
N LEU A 107 7.63 -9.96 1.54
CA LEU A 107 7.94 -9.34 0.27
C LEU A 107 9.42 -8.93 0.23
N GLU A 108 10.13 -9.25 -0.84
CA GLU A 108 11.49 -8.78 -1.05
C GLU A 108 11.46 -7.32 -1.52
N VAL A 109 11.90 -6.37 -0.69
CA VAL A 109 12.01 -4.97 -1.09
C VAL A 109 13.23 -4.79 -1.99
N VAL A 110 13.00 -4.55 -3.28
CA VAL A 110 14.05 -4.39 -4.30
C VAL A 110 14.53 -2.93 -4.39
N LYS A 111 13.60 -1.98 -4.28
CA LYS A 111 13.90 -0.56 -4.43
C LYS A 111 12.96 0.31 -3.60
N VAL A 112 13.51 1.39 -3.04
CA VAL A 112 12.72 2.44 -2.38
C VAL A 112 13.15 3.78 -2.95
N GLU A 113 12.26 4.44 -3.67
CA GLU A 113 12.43 5.82 -4.14
C GLU A 113 11.71 6.76 -3.18
N ARG A 114 12.43 7.74 -2.67
CA ARG A 114 11.93 8.70 -1.69
C ARG A 114 11.74 10.06 -2.35
N SER A 115 10.55 10.63 -2.14
CA SER A 115 10.19 11.97 -2.62
C SER A 115 9.69 12.84 -1.47
N LEU A 116 9.64 14.15 -1.66
CA LEU A 116 9.16 15.11 -0.65
C LEU A 116 9.79 14.86 0.74
N TRP A 117 11.13 14.90 0.81
CA TRP A 117 11.91 14.67 2.05
C TRP A 117 11.64 13.31 2.71
N GLY A 118 11.23 12.31 1.91
CA GLY A 118 10.96 10.96 2.37
C GLY A 118 9.54 10.74 2.91
N ILE A 119 8.65 11.71 2.73
CA ILE A 119 7.24 11.60 3.14
C ILE A 119 6.47 10.68 2.18
N ILE A 120 6.75 10.79 0.87
CA ILE A 120 6.14 9.91 -0.14
C ILE A 120 7.22 8.96 -0.66
N ASN A 121 6.93 7.68 -0.60
CA ASN A 121 7.83 6.65 -1.09
C ASN A 121 7.15 5.76 -2.13
N VAL A 122 7.90 5.46 -3.20
CA VAL A 122 7.59 4.36 -4.11
C VAL A 122 8.45 3.16 -3.71
N ILE A 123 7.80 2.09 -3.30
CA ILE A 123 8.45 0.88 -2.80
C ILE A 123 8.17 -0.23 -3.81
N ALA A 124 9.21 -0.70 -4.50
CA ALA A 124 9.13 -1.83 -5.40
C ALA A 124 9.56 -3.10 -4.67
N CYS A 125 8.68 -4.09 -4.67
CA CYS A 125 8.89 -5.38 -4.04
C CYS A 125 8.76 -6.52 -5.07
N ARG A 126 9.34 -7.66 -4.73
CA ARG A 126 9.15 -8.94 -5.42
C ARG A 126 8.47 -9.93 -4.47
N VAL A 127 7.59 -10.76 -5.04
CA VAL A 127 6.94 -11.89 -4.35
C VAL A 127 7.81 -13.13 -4.41
#